data_fac186cd8c81f0ff63668e9d045a582c
#
_entry.id   fac186cd8c81f0ff63668e9d045a582c
#
_cell.length_a   1.000
_cell.length_b   1.000
_cell.length_c   1.000
_cell.angle_alpha   90.00
_cell.angle_beta   90.00
_cell.angle_gamma   90.00
#
_symmetry.space_group_name_H-M   'P 1'
#
loop_
_entity.id
_entity.type
_entity.pdbx_description
1 polymer ?
#
loop_
_entity_poly.entity_id
_entity_poly.type
_entity_poly.pdbx_seq_one_letter_code
_entity_poly.pdbx_strand_id
1 'polypeptide(L)'
;MPLSAGAAKTLRALRAEARERLSQASIRNAAQEVDWLLCHASGFSAAALLAHQDSPLDEEAQERFELELRRRESGEPIQYILGSAPFRDLELKVGPGVLVPRPETELLVDLALSLLPDDGFVFMDWGTGSGCIAASILLERPRAFGLLAERNPQALSCAWRNLRCLGLLGRALLVHSRTPGDLPVDAECDLVVSNPPYIPTGAIDGLMRDVRDFEPRMALDGGADGMDCYRALFEAAPLWLRPGGILLLEMGDAHQAELLKGHSDRFDFLRGVLDFSAITRCMAWRYRG
;
A
#
# COMPACT_ATOMS: atom_id res chain seq x y z
N MET A 1 -4.37 -30.54 42.80
CA MET A 1 -5.55 -29.70 42.76
C MET A 1 -5.78 -29.30 41.30
N PRO A 2 -6.91 -29.64 40.68
CA PRO A 2 -7.18 -29.19 39.33
C PRO A 2 -7.40 -27.67 39.37
N LEU A 3 -6.64 -26.94 38.52
CA LEU A 3 -6.88 -25.54 38.25
C LEU A 3 -8.34 -25.39 37.81
N SER A 4 -9.09 -24.54 38.48
CA SER A 4 -10.48 -24.24 38.11
C SER A 4 -10.50 -23.78 36.65
N ALA A 5 -11.13 -24.58 35.81
CA ALA A 5 -11.49 -24.13 34.44
C ALA A 5 -12.41 -22.92 34.62
N GLY A 6 -11.85 -21.72 34.44
CA GLY A 6 -12.64 -20.50 34.39
C GLY A 6 -13.67 -20.66 33.27
N ALA A 7 -14.93 -20.30 33.51
CA ALA A 7 -15.98 -20.37 32.51
C ALA A 7 -15.51 -19.67 31.25
N ALA A 8 -15.60 -20.36 30.12
CA ALA A 8 -15.19 -19.81 28.83
C ALA A 8 -15.93 -18.48 28.60
N LYS A 9 -15.18 -17.40 28.29
CA LYS A 9 -15.75 -16.06 28.05
C LYS A 9 -16.61 -16.09 26.78
N THR A 10 -17.76 -15.46 26.84
CA THR A 10 -18.59 -15.25 25.64
C THR A 10 -17.90 -14.28 24.67
N LEU A 11 -18.24 -14.37 23.37
CA LEU A 11 -17.78 -13.43 22.34
C LEU A 11 -18.04 -11.97 22.75
N ARG A 12 -19.19 -11.67 23.36
CA ARG A 12 -19.52 -10.35 23.88
C ARG A 12 -18.51 -9.88 24.94
N ALA A 13 -18.13 -10.75 25.86
CA ALA A 13 -17.16 -10.43 26.92
C ALA A 13 -15.75 -10.24 26.35
N LEU A 14 -15.30 -11.14 25.46
CA LEU A 14 -14.01 -11.02 24.78
C LEU A 14 -13.93 -9.72 23.97
N ARG A 15 -14.98 -9.37 23.23
CA ARG A 15 -15.08 -8.15 22.43
C ARG A 15 -14.96 -6.88 23.29
N ALA A 16 -15.64 -6.85 24.44
CA ALA A 16 -15.59 -5.70 25.35
C ALA A 16 -14.19 -5.51 25.94
N GLU A 17 -13.59 -6.58 26.45
CA GLU A 17 -12.24 -6.58 27.03
C GLU A 17 -11.18 -6.17 25.99
N ALA A 18 -11.23 -6.75 24.79
CA ALA A 18 -10.29 -6.45 23.73
C ALA A 18 -10.37 -4.98 23.25
N ARG A 19 -11.59 -4.42 23.18
CA ARG A 19 -11.78 -2.99 22.87
C ARG A 19 -11.12 -2.09 23.90
N GLU A 20 -11.27 -2.41 25.17
CA GLU A 20 -10.63 -1.64 26.24
C GLU A 20 -9.11 -1.72 26.11
N ARG A 21 -8.55 -2.91 25.91
CA ARG A 21 -7.10 -3.13 25.73
C ARG A 21 -6.55 -2.33 24.54
N LEU A 22 -7.17 -2.41 23.38
CA LEU A 22 -6.73 -1.64 22.20
C LEU A 22 -6.88 -0.13 22.40
N SER A 23 -7.93 0.31 23.10
CA SER A 23 -8.09 1.73 23.44
C SER A 23 -6.99 2.22 24.39
N GLN A 24 -6.60 1.43 25.39
CA GLN A 24 -5.47 1.71 26.29
C GLN A 24 -4.15 1.74 25.53
N ALA A 25 -3.99 0.92 24.47
CA ALA A 25 -2.86 0.94 23.56
C ALA A 25 -2.91 2.10 22.53
N SER A 26 -3.88 3.03 22.67
CA SER A 26 -4.06 4.19 21.78
C SER A 26 -4.41 3.84 20.32
N ILE A 27 -5.03 2.69 20.10
CA ILE A 27 -5.53 2.31 18.75
C ILE A 27 -6.85 3.04 18.48
N ARG A 28 -6.86 3.91 17.46
CA ARG A 28 -7.99 4.81 17.16
C ARG A 28 -9.30 4.08 16.85
N ASN A 29 -9.24 3.00 16.06
CA ASN A 29 -10.40 2.25 15.58
C ASN A 29 -10.60 0.93 16.35
N ALA A 30 -10.29 0.91 17.66
CA ALA A 30 -10.27 -0.27 18.50
C ALA A 30 -11.51 -1.18 18.34
N ALA A 31 -12.70 -0.59 18.24
CA ALA A 31 -13.94 -1.37 18.09
C ALA A 31 -14.01 -2.16 16.79
N GLN A 32 -13.64 -1.53 15.68
CA GLN A 32 -13.66 -2.15 14.36
C GLN A 32 -12.54 -3.17 14.20
N GLU A 33 -11.33 -2.84 14.69
CA GLU A 33 -10.19 -3.73 14.60
C GLU A 33 -10.38 -5.01 15.44
N VAL A 34 -11.00 -4.92 16.61
CA VAL A 34 -11.40 -6.10 17.40
C VAL A 34 -12.36 -7.00 16.61
N ASP A 35 -13.32 -6.42 15.92
CA ASP A 35 -14.23 -7.21 15.10
C ASP A 35 -13.52 -7.93 13.96
N TRP A 36 -12.56 -7.27 13.30
CA TRP A 36 -11.72 -7.89 12.26
C TRP A 36 -10.87 -9.03 12.82
N LEU A 37 -10.22 -8.84 13.97
CA LEU A 37 -9.43 -9.89 14.63
C LEU A 37 -10.30 -11.08 15.03
N LEU A 38 -11.50 -10.85 15.59
CA LEU A 38 -12.43 -11.91 15.91
C LEU A 38 -12.90 -12.69 14.67
N CYS A 39 -13.24 -11.98 13.59
CA CYS A 39 -13.57 -12.63 12.32
C CYS A 39 -12.41 -13.49 11.81
N HIS A 40 -11.18 -12.95 11.83
CA HIS A 40 -10.00 -13.64 11.34
C HIS A 40 -9.66 -14.87 12.17
N ALA A 41 -9.67 -14.75 13.49
CA ALA A 41 -9.34 -15.85 14.38
C ALA A 41 -10.36 -16.98 14.38
N SER A 42 -11.67 -16.63 14.29
CA SER A 42 -12.76 -17.61 14.32
C SER A 42 -13.20 -18.13 12.95
N GLY A 43 -12.86 -17.43 11.87
CA GLY A 43 -13.43 -17.68 10.53
C GLY A 43 -14.90 -17.24 10.40
N PHE A 44 -15.46 -16.55 11.40
CA PHE A 44 -16.82 -16.05 11.34
C PHE A 44 -16.93 -14.78 10.48
N SER A 45 -18.07 -14.64 9.81
CA SER A 45 -18.45 -13.35 9.23
C SER A 45 -18.88 -12.38 10.34
N ALA A 46 -18.89 -11.07 10.06
CA ALA A 46 -19.40 -10.06 10.99
C ALA A 46 -20.84 -10.35 11.47
N ALA A 47 -21.70 -10.86 10.58
CA ALA A 47 -23.06 -11.25 10.93
C ALA A 47 -23.08 -12.48 11.87
N ALA A 48 -22.19 -13.45 11.67
CA ALA A 48 -22.07 -14.62 12.54
C ALA A 48 -21.54 -14.23 13.92
N LEU A 49 -20.60 -13.29 14.04
CA LEU A 49 -20.15 -12.75 15.34
C LEU A 49 -21.30 -12.15 16.14
N LEU A 50 -22.21 -11.45 15.49
CA LEU A 50 -23.42 -10.88 16.14
C LEU A 50 -24.41 -11.97 16.57
N ALA A 51 -24.63 -12.97 15.72
CA ALA A 51 -25.55 -14.07 15.99
C ALA A 51 -25.09 -14.95 17.16
N HIS A 52 -23.77 -15.12 17.32
CA HIS A 52 -23.17 -15.99 18.35
C HIS A 52 -22.58 -15.22 19.54
N GLN A 53 -22.94 -13.96 19.72
CA GLN A 53 -22.32 -13.08 20.72
C GLN A 53 -22.38 -13.59 22.18
N ASP A 54 -23.38 -14.40 22.51
CA ASP A 54 -23.58 -14.97 23.84
C ASP A 54 -22.98 -16.38 23.99
N SER A 55 -22.34 -16.89 22.94
CA SER A 55 -21.60 -18.16 22.94
C SER A 55 -20.09 -17.91 23.12
N PRO A 56 -19.35 -18.86 23.71
CA PRO A 56 -17.89 -18.79 23.71
C PRO A 56 -17.33 -19.11 22.34
N LEU A 57 -16.10 -18.64 22.06
CA LEU A 57 -15.26 -19.19 20.99
C LEU A 57 -14.75 -20.57 21.40
N ASP A 58 -14.44 -21.42 20.42
CA ASP A 58 -13.63 -22.59 20.67
C ASP A 58 -12.21 -22.18 21.14
N GLU A 59 -11.53 -23.13 21.79
CA GLU A 59 -10.24 -22.87 22.43
C GLU A 59 -9.17 -22.41 21.42
N GLU A 60 -9.11 -23.06 20.25
CA GLU A 60 -8.15 -22.70 19.18
C GLU A 60 -8.36 -21.29 18.64
N ALA A 61 -9.60 -20.91 18.35
CA ALA A 61 -9.95 -19.57 17.90
C ALA A 61 -9.67 -18.51 18.98
N GLN A 62 -9.91 -18.85 20.26
CA GLN A 62 -9.62 -17.94 21.38
C GLN A 62 -8.11 -17.72 21.56
N GLU A 63 -7.29 -18.76 21.48
CA GLU A 63 -5.83 -18.65 21.54
C GLU A 63 -5.29 -17.82 20.37
N ARG A 64 -5.77 -18.06 19.16
CA ARG A 64 -5.41 -17.28 17.96
C ARG A 64 -5.78 -15.82 18.11
N PHE A 65 -7.01 -15.54 18.54
CA PHE A 65 -7.45 -14.17 18.79
C PHE A 65 -6.58 -13.45 19.84
N GLU A 66 -6.26 -14.11 20.94
CA GLU A 66 -5.41 -13.51 21.98
C GLU A 66 -3.99 -13.22 21.47
N LEU A 67 -3.43 -14.11 20.65
CA LEU A 67 -2.13 -13.89 20.00
C LEU A 67 -2.17 -12.67 19.07
N GLU A 68 -3.17 -12.59 18.21
CA GLU A 68 -3.38 -11.49 17.27
C GLU A 68 -3.63 -10.16 17.98
N LEU A 69 -4.43 -10.18 19.04
CA LEU A 69 -4.70 -9.02 19.88
C LEU A 69 -3.42 -8.46 20.52
N ARG A 70 -2.55 -9.32 21.07
CA ARG A 70 -1.24 -8.90 21.62
C ARG A 70 -0.32 -8.29 20.57
N ARG A 71 -0.30 -8.84 19.35
CA ARG A 71 0.44 -8.27 18.22
C ARG A 71 -0.06 -6.84 17.96
N ARG A 72 -1.38 -6.64 17.90
CA ARG A 72 -1.97 -5.32 17.67
C ARG A 72 -1.69 -4.35 18.82
N GLU A 73 -1.77 -4.76 20.07
CA GLU A 73 -1.39 -3.97 21.25
C GLU A 73 0.07 -3.51 21.19
N SER A 74 0.96 -4.34 20.63
CA SER A 74 2.36 -3.97 20.43
C SER A 74 2.56 -2.91 19.33
N GLY A 75 1.49 -2.53 18.60
CA GLY A 75 1.49 -1.54 17.53
C GLY A 75 1.61 -2.15 16.14
N GLU A 76 1.68 -3.47 15.96
CA GLU A 76 1.76 -4.08 14.63
C GLU A 76 0.54 -3.71 13.78
N PRO A 77 0.72 -3.29 12.50
CA PRO A 77 -0.39 -2.94 11.62
C PRO A 77 -1.43 -4.05 11.55
N ILE A 78 -2.71 -3.70 11.63
CA ILE A 78 -3.79 -4.69 11.55
C ILE A 78 -3.71 -5.50 10.24
N GLN A 79 -3.32 -4.88 9.13
CA GLN A 79 -3.18 -5.52 7.84
C GLN A 79 -2.07 -6.59 7.84
N TYR A 80 -1.00 -6.39 8.61
CA TYR A 80 0.05 -7.40 8.75
C TYR A 80 -0.43 -8.59 9.57
N ILE A 81 -1.27 -8.35 10.58
CA ILE A 81 -1.86 -9.40 11.40
C ILE A 81 -2.84 -10.24 10.58
N LEU A 82 -3.70 -9.59 9.80
CA LEU A 82 -4.67 -10.24 8.91
C LEU A 82 -4.02 -10.84 7.65
N GLY A 83 -2.78 -10.41 7.33
CA GLY A 83 -2.05 -10.85 6.15
C GLY A 83 -2.57 -10.30 4.83
N SER A 84 -3.48 -9.32 4.86
CA SER A 84 -4.06 -8.69 3.68
C SER A 84 -4.50 -7.25 3.94
N ALA A 85 -4.65 -6.49 2.85
CA ALA A 85 -5.16 -5.12 2.85
C ALA A 85 -6.09 -4.89 1.67
N PRO A 86 -7.21 -4.17 1.85
CA PRO A 86 -8.06 -3.75 0.75
C PRO A 86 -7.37 -2.64 -0.06
N PHE A 87 -7.57 -2.66 -1.38
CA PHE A 87 -7.19 -1.58 -2.28
C PHE A 87 -8.13 -1.60 -3.49
N ARG A 88 -8.94 -0.55 -3.68
CA ARG A 88 -10.05 -0.55 -4.64
C ARG A 88 -10.94 -1.79 -4.39
N ASP A 89 -11.25 -2.54 -5.44
CA ASP A 89 -12.04 -3.79 -5.34
C ASP A 89 -11.17 -5.03 -5.07
N LEU A 90 -9.90 -4.85 -4.65
CA LEU A 90 -8.94 -5.93 -4.45
C LEU A 90 -8.69 -6.18 -2.97
N GLU A 91 -8.46 -7.44 -2.64
CA GLU A 91 -7.89 -7.88 -1.37
C GLU A 91 -6.47 -8.38 -1.64
N LEU A 92 -5.46 -7.58 -1.30
CA LEU A 92 -4.06 -7.85 -1.60
C LEU A 92 -3.32 -8.40 -0.39
N LYS A 93 -2.48 -9.39 -0.59
CA LYS A 93 -1.58 -9.88 0.45
C LYS A 93 -0.57 -8.80 0.81
N VAL A 94 -0.35 -8.63 2.11
CA VAL A 94 0.68 -7.75 2.68
C VAL A 94 1.32 -8.42 3.90
N GLY A 95 2.42 -7.86 4.37
CA GLY A 95 3.11 -8.35 5.56
C GLY A 95 4.42 -7.57 5.77
N PRO A 96 5.24 -7.95 6.76
CA PRO A 96 6.48 -7.28 7.07
C PRO A 96 7.36 -7.08 5.82
N GLY A 97 7.88 -5.87 5.66
CA GLY A 97 8.70 -5.48 4.51
C GLY A 97 7.91 -4.94 3.32
N VAL A 98 6.59 -4.82 3.40
CA VAL A 98 5.72 -4.28 2.33
C VAL A 98 4.95 -3.09 2.86
N LEU A 99 5.03 -1.94 2.18
CA LEU A 99 4.16 -0.80 2.51
C LEU A 99 2.69 -1.22 2.39
N VAL A 100 1.89 -0.97 3.44
CA VAL A 100 0.44 -1.19 3.37
C VAL A 100 -0.16 -0.25 2.35
N PRO A 101 -0.92 -0.72 1.34
CA PRO A 101 -1.59 0.15 0.38
C PRO A 101 -2.41 1.24 1.07
N ARG A 102 -2.29 2.49 0.55
CA ARG A 102 -3.00 3.65 1.11
C ARG A 102 -4.21 4.00 0.25
N PRO A 103 -5.32 4.43 0.85
CA PRO A 103 -6.49 4.87 0.09
C PRO A 103 -6.19 6.02 -0.88
N GLU A 104 -5.28 6.93 -0.53
CA GLU A 104 -4.87 8.04 -1.37
C GLU A 104 -4.20 7.59 -2.67
N THR A 105 -3.52 6.44 -2.65
CA THR A 105 -2.89 5.84 -3.85
C THR A 105 -3.93 5.37 -4.89
N GLU A 106 -5.19 5.18 -4.50
CA GLU A 106 -6.27 4.87 -5.45
C GLU A 106 -6.48 6.02 -6.44
N LEU A 107 -6.30 7.29 -6.01
CA LEU A 107 -6.34 8.46 -6.89
C LEU A 107 -5.28 8.42 -7.99
N LEU A 108 -4.11 7.83 -7.69
CA LEU A 108 -3.04 7.66 -8.66
C LEU A 108 -3.47 6.71 -9.80
N VAL A 109 -4.14 5.61 -9.45
CA VAL A 109 -4.70 4.67 -10.41
C VAL A 109 -5.79 5.34 -11.26
N ASP A 110 -6.73 6.06 -10.63
CA ASP A 110 -7.80 6.77 -11.34
C ASP A 110 -7.24 7.79 -12.33
N LEU A 111 -6.20 8.52 -11.92
CA LEU A 111 -5.54 9.48 -12.80
C LEU A 111 -4.84 8.77 -13.97
N ALA A 112 -4.12 7.68 -13.71
CA ALA A 112 -3.49 6.87 -14.77
C ALA A 112 -4.51 6.40 -15.80
N LEU A 113 -5.62 5.82 -15.36
CA LEU A 113 -6.69 5.32 -16.22
C LEU A 113 -7.38 6.42 -17.03
N SER A 114 -7.45 7.65 -16.51
CA SER A 114 -8.05 8.81 -17.17
C SER A 114 -7.15 9.41 -18.26
N LEU A 115 -5.83 9.21 -18.16
CA LEU A 115 -4.83 9.81 -19.07
C LEU A 115 -4.41 8.87 -20.19
N LEU A 116 -4.64 7.56 -20.02
CA LEU A 116 -4.22 6.53 -20.96
C LEU A 116 -5.41 6.00 -21.79
N PRO A 117 -5.17 5.60 -23.03
CA PRO A 117 -6.21 5.03 -23.87
C PRO A 117 -6.66 3.66 -23.35
N ASP A 118 -7.84 3.22 -23.79
CA ASP A 118 -8.35 1.87 -23.54
C ASP A 118 -7.61 0.79 -24.35
N ASP A 119 -6.80 1.22 -25.31
CA ASP A 119 -5.93 0.37 -26.11
C ASP A 119 -4.73 -0.16 -25.30
N GLY A 120 -3.98 -1.09 -25.87
CA GLY A 120 -2.80 -1.63 -25.23
C GLY A 120 -1.72 -0.56 -25.06
N PHE A 121 -1.15 -0.49 -23.88
CA PHE A 121 -0.01 0.39 -23.57
C PHE A 121 0.96 -0.33 -22.63
N VAL A 122 2.18 0.17 -22.57
CA VAL A 122 3.23 -0.31 -21.66
C VAL A 122 3.40 0.71 -20.55
N PHE A 123 3.42 0.26 -19.32
CA PHE A 123 3.69 1.12 -18.17
C PHE A 123 4.77 0.54 -17.26
N MET A 124 5.47 1.43 -16.57
CA MET A 124 6.38 1.09 -15.49
C MET A 124 5.76 1.52 -14.16
N ASP A 125 5.70 0.61 -13.19
CA ASP A 125 5.38 0.87 -11.78
C ASP A 125 6.69 0.81 -10.98
N TRP A 126 7.25 1.98 -10.66
CA TRP A 126 8.51 2.07 -9.94
C TRP A 126 8.27 2.15 -8.43
N GLY A 127 8.85 1.19 -7.68
CA GLY A 127 8.54 0.98 -6.27
C GLY A 127 7.19 0.28 -6.09
N THR A 128 6.97 -0.80 -6.84
CA THR A 128 5.64 -1.44 -6.93
C THR A 128 5.08 -1.94 -5.60
N GLY A 129 5.91 -2.17 -4.58
CA GLY A 129 5.48 -2.57 -3.24
C GLY A 129 4.69 -3.86 -3.22
N SER A 130 3.41 -3.79 -2.86
CA SER A 130 2.45 -4.91 -2.90
C SER A 130 1.99 -5.26 -4.32
N GLY A 131 2.28 -4.41 -5.32
CA GLY A 131 1.75 -4.50 -6.68
C GLY A 131 0.37 -3.88 -6.84
N CYS A 132 -0.12 -3.10 -5.89
CA CYS A 132 -1.50 -2.59 -5.87
C CYS A 132 -1.83 -1.70 -7.07
N ILE A 133 -0.93 -0.78 -7.45
CA ILE A 133 -1.09 0.11 -8.61
C ILE A 133 -1.12 -0.72 -9.88
N ALA A 134 -0.08 -1.54 -10.08
CA ALA A 134 0.04 -2.37 -11.28
C ALA A 134 -1.13 -3.35 -11.43
N ALA A 135 -1.54 -4.04 -10.36
CA ALA A 135 -2.66 -4.97 -10.39
C ALA A 135 -3.95 -4.27 -10.81
N SER A 136 -4.24 -3.09 -10.25
CA SER A 136 -5.44 -2.31 -10.59
C SER A 136 -5.42 -1.86 -12.06
N ILE A 137 -4.32 -1.33 -12.55
CA ILE A 137 -4.20 -0.93 -13.96
C ILE A 137 -4.38 -2.14 -14.89
N LEU A 138 -3.73 -3.27 -14.59
CA LEU A 138 -3.81 -4.47 -15.43
C LEU A 138 -5.21 -5.11 -15.46
N LEU A 139 -5.99 -5.00 -14.40
CA LEU A 139 -7.38 -5.47 -14.37
C LEU A 139 -8.29 -4.58 -15.19
N GLU A 140 -8.17 -3.26 -15.05
CA GLU A 140 -8.97 -2.28 -15.78
C GLU A 140 -8.59 -2.17 -17.27
N ARG A 141 -7.36 -2.53 -17.62
CA ARG A 141 -6.82 -2.45 -18.99
C ARG A 141 -6.26 -3.80 -19.46
N PRO A 142 -7.12 -4.69 -20.00
CA PRO A 142 -6.74 -6.07 -20.35
C PRO A 142 -5.61 -6.20 -21.38
N ARG A 143 -5.35 -5.15 -22.18
CA ARG A 143 -4.27 -5.12 -23.17
C ARG A 143 -3.00 -4.39 -22.72
N ALA A 144 -2.98 -3.86 -21.49
CA ALA A 144 -1.80 -3.22 -20.94
C ALA A 144 -0.75 -4.27 -20.50
N PHE A 145 0.52 -3.87 -20.51
CA PHE A 145 1.66 -4.62 -20.01
C PHE A 145 2.43 -3.79 -19.00
N GLY A 146 2.74 -4.36 -17.83
CA GLY A 146 3.42 -3.69 -16.72
C GLY A 146 4.87 -4.15 -16.56
N LEU A 147 5.79 -3.19 -16.42
CA LEU A 147 7.14 -3.39 -15.88
C LEU A 147 7.14 -2.95 -14.42
N LEU A 148 7.33 -3.87 -13.50
CA LEU A 148 7.22 -3.61 -12.07
C LEU A 148 8.61 -3.67 -11.43
N ALA A 149 9.14 -2.51 -11.07
CA ALA A 149 10.45 -2.39 -10.47
C ALA A 149 10.34 -2.25 -8.94
N GLU A 150 11.11 -3.03 -8.20
CA GLU A 150 11.12 -2.98 -6.74
C GLU A 150 12.52 -3.25 -6.19
N ARG A 151 12.94 -2.45 -5.21
CA ARG A 151 14.26 -2.60 -4.56
C ARG A 151 14.26 -3.58 -3.40
N ASN A 152 13.09 -3.79 -2.76
CA ASN A 152 12.93 -4.71 -1.65
C ASN A 152 12.51 -6.10 -2.15
N PRO A 153 13.35 -7.15 -2.02
CA PRO A 153 12.99 -8.50 -2.47
C PRO A 153 11.75 -9.07 -1.79
N GLN A 154 11.45 -8.64 -0.55
CA GLN A 154 10.24 -9.08 0.17
C GLN A 154 8.98 -8.48 -0.47
N ALA A 155 9.01 -7.19 -0.79
CA ALA A 155 7.93 -6.50 -1.47
C ALA A 155 7.75 -7.05 -2.90
N LEU A 156 8.85 -7.26 -3.65
CA LEU A 156 8.80 -7.88 -4.97
C LEU A 156 8.16 -9.28 -4.95
N SER A 157 8.52 -10.10 -3.94
CA SER A 157 7.90 -11.42 -3.73
C SER A 157 6.41 -11.30 -3.39
N CYS A 158 6.02 -10.28 -2.64
CA CYS A 158 4.62 -9.99 -2.33
C CYS A 158 3.84 -9.61 -3.59
N ALA A 159 4.34 -8.66 -4.39
CA ALA A 159 3.76 -8.27 -5.67
C ALA A 159 3.57 -9.48 -6.59
N TRP A 160 4.60 -10.31 -6.71
CA TRP A 160 4.51 -11.55 -7.51
C TRP A 160 3.36 -12.46 -7.05
N ARG A 161 3.22 -12.68 -5.73
CA ARG A 161 2.12 -13.50 -5.18
C ARG A 161 0.75 -12.89 -5.48
N ASN A 162 0.60 -11.59 -5.33
CA ASN A 162 -0.64 -10.87 -5.60
C ASN A 162 -1.01 -10.99 -7.09
N LEU A 163 -0.09 -10.68 -7.99
CA LEU A 163 -0.32 -10.79 -9.43
C LEU A 163 -0.61 -12.24 -9.86
N ARG A 164 0.05 -13.21 -9.26
CA ARG A 164 -0.23 -14.64 -9.50
C ARG A 164 -1.66 -15.01 -9.09
N CYS A 165 -2.09 -14.61 -7.90
CA CYS A 165 -3.45 -14.88 -7.40
C CYS A 165 -4.52 -14.25 -8.29
N LEU A 166 -4.22 -13.08 -8.89
CA LEU A 166 -5.10 -12.36 -9.80
C LEU A 166 -5.00 -12.82 -11.27
N GLY A 167 -4.10 -13.78 -11.59
CA GLY A 167 -3.92 -14.26 -12.96
C GLY A 167 -3.21 -13.28 -13.90
N LEU A 168 -2.44 -12.31 -13.37
CA LEU A 168 -1.87 -11.18 -14.11
C LEU A 168 -0.41 -11.38 -14.56
N LEU A 169 0.27 -12.46 -14.12
CA LEU A 169 1.70 -12.67 -14.41
C LEU A 169 2.03 -12.72 -15.91
N GLY A 170 1.10 -13.12 -16.77
CA GLY A 170 1.32 -13.13 -18.23
C GLY A 170 1.43 -11.74 -18.85
N ARG A 171 1.12 -10.67 -18.10
CA ARG A 171 1.14 -9.27 -18.54
C ARG A 171 1.98 -8.37 -17.62
N ALA A 172 2.84 -8.96 -16.80
CA ALA A 172 3.68 -8.24 -15.86
C ALA A 172 5.08 -8.83 -15.82
N LEU A 173 6.08 -7.97 -15.98
CA LEU A 173 7.48 -8.31 -15.75
C LEU A 173 7.95 -7.66 -14.45
N LEU A 174 8.30 -8.48 -13.47
CA LEU A 174 8.81 -8.01 -12.18
C LEU A 174 10.34 -7.99 -12.21
N VAL A 175 10.92 -6.87 -11.81
CA VAL A 175 12.37 -6.64 -11.85
C VAL A 175 12.85 -6.16 -10.49
N HIS A 176 13.86 -6.84 -9.94
CA HIS A 176 14.57 -6.33 -8.77
C HIS A 176 15.54 -5.23 -9.22
N SER A 177 15.28 -3.99 -8.82
CA SER A 177 16.06 -2.81 -9.17
C SER A 177 16.32 -1.95 -7.93
N ARG A 178 17.58 -1.58 -7.69
CA ARG A 178 17.96 -0.79 -6.52
C ARG A 178 17.79 0.71 -6.75
N THR A 179 17.99 1.13 -7.97
CA THR A 179 17.90 2.53 -8.40
C THR A 179 17.17 2.62 -9.73
N PRO A 180 16.57 3.77 -10.07
CA PRO A 180 15.98 3.95 -11.38
C PRO A 180 16.91 3.62 -12.56
N GLY A 181 18.21 3.91 -12.42
CA GLY A 181 19.20 3.68 -13.48
C GLY A 181 19.60 2.21 -13.70
N ASP A 182 19.21 1.28 -12.83
CA ASP A 182 19.55 -0.15 -12.93
C ASP A 182 18.64 -0.92 -13.92
N LEU A 183 17.59 -0.27 -14.42
CA LEU A 183 16.61 -0.93 -15.28
C LEU A 183 17.09 -0.95 -16.74
N PRO A 184 16.72 -1.99 -17.54
CA PRO A 184 17.03 -2.01 -18.95
C PRO A 184 16.42 -0.82 -19.67
N VAL A 185 17.23 -0.14 -20.49
CA VAL A 185 17.03 1.23 -21.00
C VAL A 185 16.07 1.32 -22.20
N ASP A 186 15.63 0.23 -22.79
CA ASP A 186 14.94 0.24 -24.09
C ASP A 186 13.41 0.02 -23.99
N ALA A 187 12.82 0.29 -22.82
CA ALA A 187 11.37 0.16 -22.66
C ALA A 187 10.67 1.47 -23.02
N GLU A 188 10.14 1.59 -24.22
CA GLU A 188 9.29 2.72 -24.62
C GLU A 188 7.93 2.68 -23.90
N CYS A 189 7.91 3.13 -22.62
CA CYS A 189 6.71 3.17 -21.81
C CYS A 189 5.82 4.36 -22.19
N ASP A 190 4.52 4.13 -22.16
CA ASP A 190 3.48 5.19 -22.25
C ASP A 190 3.32 5.92 -20.91
N LEU A 191 3.59 5.21 -19.82
CA LEU A 191 3.44 5.72 -18.45
C LEU A 191 4.59 5.21 -17.58
N VAL A 192 5.15 6.10 -16.77
CA VAL A 192 5.89 5.76 -15.55
C VAL A 192 5.05 6.25 -14.38
N VAL A 193 4.64 5.33 -13.51
CA VAL A 193 3.85 5.61 -12.32
C VAL A 193 4.63 5.23 -11.08
N SER A 194 4.50 6.00 -10.00
CA SER A 194 5.13 5.68 -8.71
C SER A 194 4.41 6.34 -7.55
N ASN A 195 4.32 5.59 -6.44
CA ASN A 195 4.17 6.14 -5.10
C ASN A 195 5.55 6.05 -4.42
N PRO A 196 6.44 7.02 -4.61
CA PRO A 196 7.79 6.95 -4.10
C PRO A 196 7.86 7.31 -2.62
N PRO A 197 8.91 6.91 -1.89
CA PRO A 197 9.20 7.44 -0.55
C PRO A 197 9.35 8.97 -0.59
N TYR A 198 8.58 9.66 0.23
CA TYR A 198 8.51 11.13 0.24
C TYR A 198 8.61 11.77 1.62
N ILE A 199 8.76 10.98 2.69
CA ILE A 199 8.83 11.52 4.05
C ILE A 199 10.26 11.99 4.32
N PRO A 200 10.45 13.26 4.75
CA PRO A 200 11.76 13.73 5.18
C PRO A 200 12.33 12.84 6.29
N THR A 201 13.60 12.46 6.18
CA THR A 201 14.27 11.54 7.13
C THR A 201 14.03 11.94 8.59
N GLY A 202 14.11 13.24 8.90
CA GLY A 202 13.91 13.76 10.27
C GLY A 202 12.46 13.73 10.76
N ALA A 203 11.48 13.49 9.89
CA ALA A 203 10.06 13.41 10.25
C ALA A 203 9.60 11.97 10.57
N ILE A 204 10.39 10.96 10.22
CA ILE A 204 10.01 9.54 10.37
C ILE A 204 9.74 9.19 11.82
N ASP A 205 10.54 9.67 12.77
CA ASP A 205 10.37 9.36 14.19
C ASP A 205 9.06 9.92 14.79
N GLY A 206 8.44 10.90 14.12
CA GLY A 206 7.14 11.47 14.49
C GLY A 206 5.92 10.72 13.92
N LEU A 207 6.12 9.71 13.09
CA LEU A 207 5.02 8.94 12.50
C LEU A 207 4.26 8.12 13.53
N MET A 208 3.05 7.70 13.17
CA MET A 208 2.30 6.73 13.97
C MET A 208 3.13 5.46 14.19
N ARG A 209 2.96 4.86 15.35
CA ARG A 209 3.77 3.72 15.80
C ARG A 209 3.76 2.55 14.83
N ASP A 210 2.60 2.21 14.28
CA ASP A 210 2.42 1.13 13.32
C ASP A 210 3.22 1.37 12.02
N VAL A 211 3.27 2.60 11.54
CA VAL A 211 4.07 2.98 10.37
C VAL A 211 5.55 3.00 10.72
N ARG A 212 5.92 3.74 11.77
CA ARG A 212 7.32 3.98 12.16
C ARG A 212 8.08 2.69 12.51
N ASP A 213 7.45 1.80 13.29
CA ASP A 213 8.14 0.66 13.91
C ASP A 213 8.02 -0.63 13.07
N PHE A 214 7.05 -0.71 12.15
CA PHE A 214 6.73 -1.95 11.45
C PHE A 214 6.84 -1.86 9.93
N GLU A 215 6.52 -0.71 9.32
CA GLU A 215 6.63 -0.58 7.88
C GLU A 215 8.08 -0.35 7.42
N PRO A 216 8.47 -0.80 6.22
CA PRO A 216 9.86 -0.74 5.80
C PRO A 216 10.31 0.72 5.63
N ARG A 217 11.31 1.16 6.40
CA ARG A 217 11.85 2.52 6.35
C ARG A 217 12.18 2.97 4.92
N MET A 218 12.70 2.05 4.10
CA MET A 218 13.04 2.34 2.70
C MET A 218 11.83 2.71 1.82
N ALA A 219 10.61 2.38 2.24
CA ALA A 219 9.38 2.78 1.55
C ALA A 219 8.81 4.11 2.08
N LEU A 220 9.41 4.69 3.12
CA LEU A 220 8.98 5.92 3.77
C LEU A 220 9.97 7.07 3.53
N ASP A 221 11.28 6.78 3.64
CA ASP A 221 12.36 7.75 3.70
C ASP A 221 12.68 8.33 2.31
N GLY A 222 12.25 9.55 2.08
CA GLY A 222 12.50 10.33 0.86
C GLY A 222 13.77 11.19 0.90
N GLY A 223 14.65 10.98 1.91
CA GLY A 223 15.87 11.78 2.09
C GLY A 223 15.67 13.00 2.98
N ALA A 224 16.66 13.87 3.02
CA ALA A 224 16.71 14.99 3.97
C ALA A 224 15.49 15.91 3.89
N ASP A 225 14.99 16.18 2.69
CA ASP A 225 13.84 17.04 2.40
C ASP A 225 12.63 16.29 1.80
N GLY A 226 12.70 14.96 1.72
CA GLY A 226 11.64 14.13 1.15
C GLY A 226 11.58 14.13 -0.38
N MET A 227 12.59 14.71 -1.06
CA MET A 227 12.57 14.93 -2.52
C MET A 227 13.50 14.01 -3.31
N ASP A 228 14.32 13.18 -2.66
CA ASP A 228 15.38 12.42 -3.35
C ASP A 228 14.82 11.47 -4.42
N CYS A 229 13.73 10.76 -4.12
CA CYS A 229 13.11 9.85 -5.07
C CYS A 229 12.45 10.60 -6.25
N TYR A 230 11.87 11.76 -6.00
CA TYR A 230 11.31 12.59 -7.09
C TYR A 230 12.39 13.07 -8.06
N ARG A 231 13.52 13.59 -7.52
CA ARG A 231 14.67 14.00 -8.35
C ARG A 231 15.18 12.86 -9.20
N ALA A 232 15.38 11.69 -8.59
CA ALA A 232 15.85 10.51 -9.28
C ALA A 232 14.87 10.05 -10.39
N LEU A 233 13.56 10.13 -10.14
CA LEU A 233 12.54 9.76 -11.13
C LEU A 233 12.48 10.75 -12.28
N PHE A 234 12.54 12.06 -12.04
CA PHE A 234 12.60 13.05 -13.13
C PHE A 234 13.85 12.92 -14.00
N GLU A 235 14.97 12.52 -13.39
CA GLU A 235 16.21 12.26 -14.12
C GLU A 235 16.14 10.98 -14.96
N ALA A 236 15.59 9.91 -14.41
CA ALA A 236 15.59 8.59 -15.03
C ALA A 236 14.38 8.32 -15.95
N ALA A 237 13.21 8.90 -15.70
CA ALA A 237 12.01 8.65 -16.49
C ALA A 237 12.19 8.87 -18.00
N PRO A 238 12.99 9.85 -18.47
CA PRO A 238 13.31 9.98 -19.88
C PRO A 238 14.01 8.77 -20.54
N LEU A 239 14.63 7.89 -19.75
CA LEU A 239 15.24 6.66 -20.26
C LEU A 239 14.19 5.58 -20.62
N TRP A 240 12.98 5.70 -20.07
CA TRP A 240 11.93 4.71 -20.22
C TRP A 240 10.70 5.22 -20.95
N LEU A 241 10.43 6.53 -20.86
CA LEU A 241 9.27 7.13 -21.50
C LEU A 241 9.54 7.41 -22.98
N ARG A 242 8.60 7.00 -23.82
CA ARG A 242 8.56 7.52 -25.20
C ARG A 242 8.23 9.02 -25.23
N PRO A 243 8.59 9.77 -26.27
CA PRO A 243 8.10 11.13 -26.45
C PRO A 243 6.57 11.21 -26.36
N GLY A 244 6.06 12.12 -25.53
CA GLY A 244 4.63 12.22 -25.22
C GLY A 244 4.13 11.30 -24.11
N GLY A 245 4.95 10.38 -23.60
CA GLY A 245 4.65 9.53 -22.46
C GLY A 245 4.48 10.33 -21.17
N ILE A 246 3.90 9.71 -20.15
CA ILE A 246 3.46 10.36 -18.92
C ILE A 246 4.29 9.89 -17.72
N LEU A 247 4.79 10.84 -16.94
CA LEU A 247 5.28 10.61 -15.56
C LEU A 247 4.15 10.96 -14.60
N LEU A 248 3.77 10.02 -13.74
CA LEU A 248 2.67 10.16 -12.79
C LEU A 248 3.13 9.76 -11.38
N LEU A 249 3.09 10.71 -10.44
CA LEU A 249 3.65 10.55 -9.10
C LEU A 249 2.63 10.88 -8.02
N GLU A 250 2.66 10.09 -6.92
CA GLU A 250 2.00 10.45 -5.68
C GLU A 250 2.83 11.48 -4.92
N MET A 251 2.14 12.42 -4.24
CA MET A 251 2.73 13.50 -3.47
C MET A 251 2.49 13.32 -1.97
N GLY A 252 3.49 13.64 -1.16
CA GLY A 252 3.34 13.64 0.29
C GLY A 252 2.53 14.83 0.81
N ASP A 253 2.80 16.02 0.25
CA ASP A 253 2.16 17.25 0.67
C ASP A 253 2.09 18.31 -0.45
N ALA A 254 1.41 19.43 -0.16
CA ALA A 254 1.24 20.54 -1.09
C ALA A 254 2.55 21.29 -1.40
N HIS A 255 3.50 21.29 -0.48
CA HIS A 255 4.79 21.96 -0.67
C HIS A 255 5.64 21.22 -1.69
N GLN A 256 5.74 19.89 -1.58
CA GLN A 256 6.40 19.04 -2.56
C GLN A 256 5.74 19.18 -3.93
N ALA A 257 4.41 19.19 -3.98
CA ALA A 257 3.66 19.37 -5.22
C ALA A 257 4.01 20.70 -5.92
N GLU A 258 4.12 21.80 -5.16
CA GLU A 258 4.48 23.12 -5.74
C GLU A 258 5.91 23.15 -6.26
N LEU A 259 6.87 22.54 -5.55
CA LEU A 259 8.26 22.46 -5.99
C LEU A 259 8.44 21.68 -7.28
N LEU A 260 7.56 20.68 -7.52
CA LEU A 260 7.69 19.80 -8.67
C LEU A 260 7.00 20.32 -9.94
N LYS A 261 6.10 21.30 -9.87
CA LYS A 261 5.36 21.79 -11.06
C LYS A 261 6.27 22.20 -12.21
N GLY A 262 7.34 22.93 -11.92
CA GLY A 262 8.32 23.39 -12.92
C GLY A 262 9.70 22.78 -12.74
N HIS A 263 9.79 21.57 -12.18
CA HIS A 263 11.06 20.98 -11.77
C HIS A 263 12.00 20.64 -12.94
N SER A 264 11.48 20.40 -14.13
CA SER A 264 12.30 19.97 -15.27
C SER A 264 11.76 20.51 -16.58
N ASP A 265 12.63 21.11 -17.40
CA ASP A 265 12.32 21.60 -18.75
C ASP A 265 11.98 20.48 -19.74
N ARG A 266 12.26 19.23 -19.39
CA ARG A 266 11.95 18.05 -20.23
C ARG A 266 10.50 17.59 -20.09
N PHE A 267 9.73 18.15 -19.15
CA PHE A 267 8.38 17.73 -18.83
C PHE A 267 7.41 18.92 -18.82
N ASP A 268 6.25 18.75 -19.43
CA ASP A 268 5.12 19.66 -19.32
C ASP A 268 4.18 19.19 -18.21
N PHE A 269 3.94 20.03 -17.22
CA PHE A 269 2.93 19.74 -16.21
C PHE A 269 1.54 19.66 -16.85
N LEU A 270 0.81 18.56 -16.61
CA LEU A 270 -0.52 18.33 -17.17
C LEU A 270 -1.62 18.69 -16.16
N ARG A 271 -1.62 18.07 -15.00
CA ARG A 271 -2.63 18.29 -13.95
C ARG A 271 -2.22 17.68 -12.64
N GLY A 272 -2.83 18.19 -11.54
CA GLY A 272 -2.83 17.59 -10.22
C GLY A 272 -4.22 17.15 -9.79
N VAL A 273 -4.29 16.20 -8.86
CA VAL A 273 -5.53 15.71 -8.24
C VAL A 273 -5.42 15.90 -6.73
N LEU A 274 -6.48 16.45 -6.15
CA LEU A 274 -6.60 16.67 -4.71
C LEU A 274 -7.27 15.48 -4.05
N ASP A 275 -6.87 15.17 -2.82
CA ASP A 275 -7.60 14.26 -1.95
C ASP A 275 -8.82 14.95 -1.30
N PHE A 276 -9.58 14.21 -0.48
CA PHE A 276 -10.73 14.74 0.26
C PHE A 276 -10.39 15.85 1.27
N SER A 277 -9.09 15.97 1.63
CA SER A 277 -8.58 17.04 2.50
C SER A 277 -8.07 18.26 1.73
N ALA A 278 -8.33 18.32 0.43
CA ALA A 278 -7.87 19.35 -0.50
C ALA A 278 -6.33 19.46 -0.59
N ILE A 279 -5.61 18.36 -0.35
CA ILE A 279 -4.16 18.26 -0.52
C ILE A 279 -3.88 17.64 -1.90
N THR A 280 -2.95 18.22 -2.67
CA THR A 280 -2.52 17.63 -3.94
C THR A 280 -1.82 16.30 -3.66
N ARG A 281 -2.43 15.17 -4.10
CA ARG A 281 -1.91 13.82 -3.88
C ARG A 281 -1.30 13.18 -5.11
N CYS A 282 -1.75 13.55 -6.29
CA CYS A 282 -1.20 12.99 -7.53
C CYS A 282 -0.90 14.10 -8.50
N MET A 283 0.20 13.98 -9.24
CA MET A 283 0.57 14.92 -10.30
C MET A 283 1.08 14.18 -11.52
N ALA A 284 0.72 14.69 -12.70
CA ALA A 284 1.08 14.14 -13.99
C ALA A 284 1.85 15.15 -14.84
N TRP A 285 2.86 14.67 -15.53
CA TRP A 285 3.67 15.42 -16.49
C TRP A 285 3.81 14.66 -17.80
N ARG A 286 3.87 15.37 -18.91
CA ARG A 286 4.14 14.81 -20.23
C ARG A 286 5.61 15.00 -20.59
N TYR A 287 6.29 13.93 -20.95
CA TYR A 287 7.65 13.96 -21.45
C TYR A 287 7.68 14.57 -22.87
N ARG A 288 8.55 15.56 -23.09
CA ARG A 288 8.65 16.27 -24.39
C ARG A 288 9.41 15.47 -25.46
N GLY A 289 10.34 14.60 -25.04
CA GLY A 289 11.26 13.87 -25.90
C GLY A 289 12.68 14.40 -25.80
#